data_37f82252aa14cde7218fbdac14473d70
#
_entry.id   37f82252aa14cde7218fbdac14473d70
#
_cell.length_a   1.000
_cell.length_b   1.000
_cell.length_c   1.000
_cell.angle_alpha   90.00
_cell.angle_beta   90.00
_cell.angle_gamma   90.00
#
_symmetry.space_group_name_H-M   'P 1'
#
loop_
_entity.id
_entity.type
_entity.pdbx_description
1 polymer ?
#
loop_
_entity_poly.entity_id
_entity_poly.type
_entity_poly.pdbx_seq_one_letter_code
_entity_poly.pdbx_strand_id
1 'polypeptide(L)'
;MQIVEATIHRLIKDANTSGQDSVTKQLREANLPIDPTLESVVTELIALYAKSVDSQGTFGDDETIHVFPVRFGQYLDGDLEFREMASIGLSLIATKMAEAQFANGGYVLFVRYTHQQHDFFLVAMLKLRPGAGIDETTLSLEPTVSIDLDHLNEAARVDITRMSEGVEPYLTFIKGRRNRAQVTDYFRSALSCTSFTSSAHHTQQLIEAADAYVAQRGDLPDEQARQNEKIEMRQRLFDYFKSNPDEVTLDTAAAHIHPNSSDEFVRFVKGEEAPSPFHLDDAFKPDKKTYRKLQRISATMGSVRVSFSVQDVQSGTVSYDVRQDAIMIRHPSERLKQDIAENESPAAA
;
A
#
# COMPACT_ATOMS: atom_id res chain seq x y z
N MET A 1 2.49 -22.46 -9.03
CA MET A 1 1.10 -22.02 -8.78
C MET A 1 0.16 -23.09 -9.31
N GLN A 2 -0.91 -23.39 -8.57
CA GLN A 2 -1.96 -24.29 -9.00
C GLN A 2 -3.31 -23.62 -8.73
N ILE A 3 -4.14 -23.43 -9.75
CA ILE A 3 -5.51 -22.93 -9.60
C ILE A 3 -6.38 -24.06 -9.06
N VAL A 4 -7.16 -23.78 -8.03
CA VAL A 4 -8.11 -24.74 -7.42
C VAL A 4 -9.50 -24.50 -8.01
N GLU A 5 -9.97 -23.26 -8.00
CA GLU A 5 -11.28 -22.87 -8.51
C GLU A 5 -11.22 -21.43 -9.05
N ALA A 6 -12.00 -21.14 -10.07
CA ALA A 6 -12.13 -19.80 -10.62
C ALA A 6 -13.53 -19.55 -11.21
N THR A 7 -14.04 -18.33 -11.06
CA THR A 7 -15.23 -17.86 -11.77
C THR A 7 -15.14 -16.37 -12.04
N ILE A 8 -15.91 -15.91 -13.03
CA ILE A 8 -15.96 -14.49 -13.39
C ILE A 8 -17.43 -14.04 -13.48
N HIS A 9 -17.71 -12.90 -12.89
CA HIS A 9 -19.00 -12.25 -12.96
C HIS A 9 -18.86 -10.83 -13.50
N ARG A 10 -19.96 -10.16 -13.81
CA ARG A 10 -19.94 -8.79 -14.30
C ARG A 10 -20.83 -7.89 -13.46
N LEU A 11 -20.31 -6.70 -13.13
CA LEU A 11 -21.08 -5.57 -12.62
C LEU A 11 -21.22 -4.53 -13.72
N ILE A 12 -22.44 -4.08 -13.96
CA ILE A 12 -22.76 -3.03 -14.94
C ILE A 12 -23.17 -1.80 -14.16
N LYS A 13 -22.39 -0.75 -14.25
CA LYS A 13 -22.64 0.55 -13.61
C LYS A 13 -21.95 1.65 -14.39
N ASP A 14 -22.66 2.72 -14.64
CA ASP A 14 -22.10 3.92 -15.26
C ASP A 14 -21.51 4.85 -14.18
N ALA A 15 -20.44 5.56 -14.54
CA ALA A 15 -19.88 6.59 -13.68
C ALA A 15 -20.91 7.71 -13.43
N ASN A 16 -20.79 8.36 -12.27
CA ASN A 16 -21.67 9.43 -11.82
C ASN A 16 -23.12 9.00 -11.58
N THR A 17 -23.34 7.69 -11.36
CA THR A 17 -24.61 7.16 -10.88
C THR A 17 -24.47 6.65 -9.44
N SER A 18 -25.55 6.64 -8.67
CA SER A 18 -25.62 6.12 -7.30
C SER A 18 -27.00 5.54 -7.01
N GLY A 19 -27.08 4.75 -5.94
CA GLY A 19 -28.28 4.02 -5.54
C GLY A 19 -28.28 2.58 -6.01
N GLN A 20 -29.06 1.74 -5.36
CA GLN A 20 -29.08 0.28 -5.58
C GLN A 20 -29.41 -0.09 -7.03
N ASP A 21 -30.31 0.64 -7.67
CA ASP A 21 -30.73 0.40 -9.04
C ASP A 21 -29.67 0.80 -10.09
N SER A 22 -28.59 1.48 -9.66
CA SER A 22 -27.49 1.88 -10.54
C SER A 22 -26.53 0.74 -10.89
N VAL A 23 -26.62 -0.42 -10.21
CA VAL A 23 -25.73 -1.56 -10.38
C VAL A 23 -26.50 -2.79 -10.77
N THR A 24 -26.23 -3.33 -11.95
CA THR A 24 -26.78 -4.60 -12.41
C THR A 24 -25.72 -5.69 -12.33
N LYS A 25 -26.11 -6.87 -11.84
CA LYS A 25 -25.26 -8.05 -11.73
C LYS A 25 -25.53 -9.02 -12.87
N GLN A 26 -24.48 -9.53 -13.52
CA GLN A 26 -24.55 -10.64 -14.47
C GLN A 26 -23.67 -11.77 -13.94
N LEU A 27 -24.31 -12.88 -13.55
CA LEU A 27 -23.66 -14.04 -12.97
C LEU A 27 -23.32 -15.07 -14.06
N ARG A 28 -22.15 -15.67 -13.96
CA ARG A 28 -21.82 -16.88 -14.69
C ARG A 28 -22.35 -18.10 -13.92
N GLU A 29 -22.97 -19.02 -14.63
CA GLU A 29 -23.63 -20.18 -14.03
C GLU A 29 -22.66 -21.34 -13.70
N ALA A 30 -21.44 -21.35 -14.21
CA ALA A 30 -20.44 -22.41 -13.98
C ALA A 30 -19.06 -21.81 -13.64
N ASN A 31 -18.23 -22.61 -12.97
CA ASN A 31 -16.81 -22.26 -12.81
C ASN A 31 -16.12 -22.14 -14.16
N LEU A 32 -15.05 -21.37 -14.22
CA LEU A 32 -14.18 -21.32 -15.39
C LEU A 32 -13.44 -22.66 -15.53
N PRO A 33 -13.27 -23.19 -16.75
CA PRO A 33 -12.38 -24.33 -16.95
C PRO A 33 -10.95 -23.91 -16.60
N ILE A 34 -10.21 -24.80 -15.94
CA ILE A 34 -8.78 -24.60 -15.68
C ILE A 34 -8.04 -25.00 -16.95
N ASP A 35 -7.74 -24.01 -17.77
CA ASP A 35 -7.07 -24.17 -19.06
C ASP A 35 -5.84 -23.24 -19.16
N PRO A 36 -4.97 -23.38 -20.17
CA PRO A 36 -3.80 -22.53 -20.33
C PRO A 36 -4.09 -21.03 -20.40
N THR A 37 -5.28 -20.63 -20.89
CA THR A 37 -5.70 -19.23 -20.96
C THR A 37 -5.94 -18.67 -19.56
N LEU A 38 -6.69 -19.38 -18.72
CA LEU A 38 -6.93 -18.99 -17.34
C LEU A 38 -5.60 -18.98 -16.55
N GLU A 39 -4.76 -19.99 -16.73
CA GLU A 39 -3.45 -20.07 -16.07
C GLU A 39 -2.56 -18.87 -16.42
N SER A 40 -2.51 -18.48 -17.70
CA SER A 40 -1.76 -17.29 -18.14
C SER A 40 -2.29 -16.02 -17.48
N VAL A 41 -3.60 -15.78 -17.54
CA VAL A 41 -4.24 -14.59 -16.94
C VAL A 41 -3.99 -14.52 -15.44
N VAL A 42 -4.17 -15.64 -14.72
CA VAL A 42 -3.97 -15.66 -13.26
C VAL A 42 -2.48 -15.46 -12.92
N THR A 43 -1.55 -16.04 -13.67
CA THR A 43 -0.11 -15.83 -13.46
C THR A 43 0.28 -14.37 -13.63
N GLU A 44 -0.20 -13.72 -14.69
CA GLU A 44 0.06 -12.30 -14.91
C GLU A 44 -0.58 -11.41 -13.83
N LEU A 45 -1.81 -11.73 -13.42
CA LEU A 45 -2.48 -11.03 -12.32
C LEU A 45 -1.71 -11.13 -11.00
N ILE A 46 -1.20 -12.32 -10.66
CA ILE A 46 -0.40 -12.50 -9.45
C ILE A 46 0.90 -11.69 -9.52
N ALA A 47 1.58 -11.70 -10.67
CA ALA A 47 2.79 -10.92 -10.88
C ALA A 47 2.56 -9.40 -10.78
N LEU A 48 1.46 -8.91 -11.35
CA LEU A 48 1.04 -7.51 -11.23
C LEU A 48 0.62 -7.16 -9.81
N TYR A 49 -0.12 -8.06 -9.18
CA TYR A 49 -0.55 -7.92 -7.79
C TYR A 49 0.64 -7.72 -6.86
N ALA A 50 1.64 -8.59 -6.92
CA ALA A 50 2.84 -8.50 -6.09
C ALA A 50 3.56 -7.15 -6.21
N LYS A 51 3.58 -6.56 -7.42
CA LYS A 51 4.19 -5.23 -7.67
C LYS A 51 3.34 -4.06 -7.19
N SER A 52 2.03 -4.24 -7.03
CA SER A 52 1.05 -3.17 -6.84
C SER A 52 0.41 -3.15 -5.46
N VAL A 53 0.67 -4.13 -4.60
CA VAL A 53 0.19 -4.14 -3.21
C VAL A 53 0.63 -2.86 -2.51
N ASP A 54 -0.33 -2.16 -1.89
CA ASP A 54 -0.10 -0.89 -1.21
C ASP A 54 -0.65 -0.87 0.21
N SER A 55 -1.52 -1.80 0.54
CA SER A 55 -2.20 -1.82 1.82
C SER A 55 -2.62 -3.23 2.23
N GLN A 56 -2.76 -3.42 3.52
CA GLN A 56 -3.03 -4.70 4.13
C GLN A 56 -3.94 -4.55 5.35
N GLY A 57 -4.52 -5.63 5.83
CA GLY A 57 -5.45 -5.61 6.95
C GLY A 57 -5.95 -6.98 7.34
N THR A 58 -7.02 -6.97 8.13
CA THR A 58 -7.75 -8.15 8.60
C THR A 58 -9.25 -7.98 8.38
N PHE A 59 -10.00 -9.05 8.48
CA PHE A 59 -11.45 -8.96 8.54
C PHE A 59 -11.93 -8.38 9.87
N GLY A 60 -13.12 -7.81 9.86
CA GLY A 60 -13.76 -7.37 11.10
C GLY A 60 -14.36 -8.54 11.88
N ASP A 61 -14.31 -8.44 13.21
CA ASP A 61 -14.68 -9.50 14.14
C ASP A 61 -16.19 -9.58 14.41
N ASP A 62 -16.95 -8.52 14.12
CA ASP A 62 -18.41 -8.49 14.37
C ASP A 62 -19.16 -9.19 13.24
N GLU A 63 -19.50 -10.45 13.45
CA GLU A 63 -20.21 -11.30 12.49
C GLU A 63 -21.59 -10.76 12.08
N THR A 64 -22.20 -9.90 12.89
CA THR A 64 -23.51 -9.31 12.58
C THR A 64 -23.42 -8.21 11.52
N ILE A 65 -22.27 -7.61 11.38
CA ILE A 65 -21.98 -6.51 10.43
C ILE A 65 -21.15 -7.02 9.25
N HIS A 66 -20.21 -7.93 9.51
CA HIS A 66 -19.20 -8.39 8.55
C HIS A 66 -19.63 -9.70 7.88
N VAL A 67 -20.43 -9.59 6.81
CA VAL A 67 -20.98 -10.74 6.10
C VAL A 67 -19.93 -11.54 5.34
N PHE A 68 -18.93 -10.86 4.72
CA PHE A 68 -17.95 -11.53 3.87
C PHE A 68 -17.15 -12.60 4.64
N PRO A 69 -16.50 -12.30 5.79
CA PRO A 69 -15.72 -13.30 6.53
C PRO A 69 -16.56 -14.48 7.01
N VAL A 70 -17.80 -14.27 7.45
CA VAL A 70 -18.72 -15.36 7.87
C VAL A 70 -18.97 -16.33 6.70
N ARG A 71 -19.31 -15.78 5.53
CA ARG A 71 -19.56 -16.61 4.34
C ARG A 71 -18.29 -17.26 3.80
N PHE A 72 -17.19 -16.55 3.91
CA PHE A 72 -15.88 -17.07 3.53
C PHE A 72 -15.45 -18.24 4.43
N GLY A 73 -15.69 -18.15 5.75
CA GLY A 73 -15.52 -19.26 6.68
C GLY A 73 -16.34 -20.47 6.29
N GLN A 74 -17.64 -20.29 6.03
CA GLN A 74 -18.54 -21.37 5.57
C GLN A 74 -18.04 -22.04 4.27
N TYR A 75 -17.49 -21.26 3.36
CA TYR A 75 -16.85 -21.80 2.15
C TYR A 75 -15.61 -22.63 2.47
N LEU A 76 -14.76 -22.18 3.38
CA LEU A 76 -13.56 -22.93 3.77
C LEU A 76 -13.87 -24.22 4.51
N ASP A 77 -14.94 -24.22 5.30
CA ASP A 77 -15.46 -25.38 6.04
C ASP A 77 -16.21 -26.39 5.13
N GLY A 78 -16.49 -26.00 3.88
CA GLY A 78 -17.22 -26.83 2.91
C GLY A 78 -18.73 -26.77 3.01
N ASP A 79 -19.27 -25.85 3.82
CA ASP A 79 -20.73 -25.61 3.99
C ASP A 79 -21.30 -24.72 2.88
N LEU A 80 -20.44 -24.08 2.08
CA LEU A 80 -20.80 -23.20 0.99
C LEU A 80 -19.96 -23.50 -0.24
N GLU A 81 -20.60 -23.61 -1.39
CA GLU A 81 -19.90 -23.82 -2.67
C GLU A 81 -19.14 -22.57 -3.13
N PHE A 82 -18.00 -22.75 -3.83
CA PHE A 82 -17.17 -21.64 -4.36
C PHE A 82 -17.98 -20.62 -5.17
N ARG A 83 -18.85 -21.07 -6.07
CA ARG A 83 -19.69 -20.20 -6.89
C ARG A 83 -20.65 -19.36 -6.05
N GLU A 84 -21.20 -19.95 -5.02
CA GLU A 84 -22.14 -19.27 -4.12
C GLU A 84 -21.36 -18.21 -3.32
N MET A 85 -20.19 -18.55 -2.80
CA MET A 85 -19.29 -17.58 -2.16
C MET A 85 -18.92 -16.41 -3.09
N ALA A 86 -18.56 -16.70 -4.35
CA ALA A 86 -18.27 -15.68 -5.36
C ALA A 86 -19.49 -14.77 -5.66
N SER A 87 -20.69 -15.36 -5.74
CA SER A 87 -21.95 -14.61 -5.95
C SER A 87 -22.29 -13.69 -4.76
N ILE A 88 -22.04 -14.17 -3.54
CA ILE A 88 -22.21 -13.35 -2.32
C ILE A 88 -21.18 -12.21 -2.34
N GLY A 89 -19.91 -12.51 -2.58
CA GLY A 89 -18.85 -11.51 -2.70
C GLY A 89 -19.17 -10.44 -3.74
N LEU A 90 -19.65 -10.85 -4.92
CA LEU A 90 -20.11 -9.93 -5.96
C LEU A 90 -21.25 -9.02 -5.48
N SER A 91 -22.21 -9.59 -4.73
CA SER A 91 -23.36 -8.85 -4.22
C SER A 91 -22.95 -7.81 -3.18
N LEU A 92 -21.99 -8.12 -2.31
CA LEU A 92 -21.44 -7.18 -1.35
C LEU A 92 -20.67 -6.04 -2.07
N ILE A 93 -19.87 -6.38 -3.10
CA ILE A 93 -19.20 -5.39 -3.94
C ILE A 93 -20.22 -4.49 -4.65
N ALA A 94 -21.28 -5.06 -5.22
CA ALA A 94 -22.33 -4.30 -5.89
C ALA A 94 -23.03 -3.32 -4.95
N THR A 95 -23.36 -3.76 -3.74
CA THR A 95 -23.99 -2.92 -2.71
C THR A 95 -23.10 -1.71 -2.36
N LYS A 96 -21.82 -1.94 -2.11
CA LYS A 96 -20.88 -0.87 -1.77
C LYS A 96 -20.54 0.01 -2.99
N MET A 97 -20.50 -0.58 -4.17
CA MET A 97 -20.31 0.17 -5.42
C MET A 97 -21.50 1.11 -5.72
N ALA A 98 -22.71 0.74 -5.35
CA ALA A 98 -23.89 1.59 -5.50
C ALA A 98 -23.82 2.87 -4.65
N GLU A 99 -23.13 2.83 -3.52
CA GLU A 99 -22.84 3.99 -2.65
C GLU A 99 -21.74 4.89 -3.23
N ALA A 100 -20.84 4.36 -4.09
CA ALA A 100 -19.67 5.05 -4.62
C ALA A 100 -19.97 5.68 -6.00
N GLN A 101 -20.24 6.98 -6.03
CA GLN A 101 -20.66 7.73 -7.22
C GLN A 101 -19.70 7.55 -8.42
N PHE A 102 -18.39 7.54 -8.18
CA PHE A 102 -17.38 7.50 -9.25
C PHE A 102 -16.91 6.07 -9.62
N ALA A 103 -17.46 5.05 -8.98
CA ALA A 103 -17.15 3.67 -9.33
C ALA A 103 -17.81 3.29 -10.67
N ASN A 104 -17.06 2.59 -11.49
CA ASN A 104 -17.54 2.02 -12.76
C ASN A 104 -17.65 0.52 -12.63
N GLY A 105 -18.62 -0.06 -13.31
CA GLY A 105 -18.74 -1.50 -13.49
C GLY A 105 -17.51 -2.12 -14.14
N GLY A 106 -17.47 -3.44 -14.16
CA GLY A 106 -16.36 -4.22 -14.72
C GLY A 106 -16.61 -5.72 -14.51
N TYR A 107 -15.60 -6.52 -14.80
CA TYR A 107 -15.64 -7.95 -14.57
C TYR A 107 -14.94 -8.27 -13.24
N VAL A 108 -15.56 -9.08 -12.41
CA VAL A 108 -14.99 -9.49 -11.12
C VAL A 108 -14.58 -10.95 -11.22
N LEU A 109 -13.30 -11.19 -11.20
CA LEU A 109 -12.69 -12.51 -11.18
C LEU A 109 -12.47 -12.96 -9.75
N PHE A 110 -12.95 -14.13 -9.41
CA PHE A 110 -12.69 -14.82 -8.15
C PHE A 110 -11.83 -16.05 -8.44
N VAL A 111 -10.74 -16.21 -7.73
CA VAL A 111 -9.81 -17.34 -7.92
C VAL A 111 -9.32 -17.84 -6.56
N ARG A 112 -9.42 -19.16 -6.33
CA ARG A 112 -8.65 -19.84 -5.28
C ARG A 112 -7.45 -20.52 -5.94
N TYR A 113 -6.27 -20.34 -5.39
CA TYR A 113 -5.05 -20.94 -5.92
C TYR A 113 -4.02 -21.19 -4.82
N THR A 114 -3.14 -22.15 -5.04
CA THR A 114 -1.98 -22.40 -4.17
C THR A 114 -0.70 -21.91 -4.83
N HIS A 115 0.17 -21.29 -4.03
CA HIS A 115 1.48 -20.81 -4.48
C HIS A 115 2.46 -20.81 -3.30
N GLN A 116 3.65 -21.38 -3.50
CA GLN A 116 4.71 -21.45 -2.46
C GLN A 116 4.19 -21.97 -1.10
N GLN A 117 3.39 -23.05 -1.13
CA GLN A 117 2.78 -23.70 0.04
C GLN A 117 1.68 -22.88 0.76
N HIS A 118 1.33 -21.71 0.28
CA HIS A 118 0.20 -20.93 0.76
C HIS A 118 -1.02 -21.14 -0.13
N ASP A 119 -2.20 -21.09 0.49
CA ASP A 119 -3.51 -21.07 -0.16
C ASP A 119 -4.04 -19.65 -0.17
N PHE A 120 -4.50 -19.18 -1.34
CA PHE A 120 -4.93 -17.81 -1.55
C PHE A 120 -6.31 -17.74 -2.18
N PHE A 121 -7.07 -16.71 -1.79
CA PHE A 121 -8.31 -16.30 -2.45
C PHE A 121 -8.15 -14.89 -3.00
N LEU A 122 -8.20 -14.74 -4.31
CA LEU A 122 -8.04 -13.47 -5.02
C LEU A 122 -9.40 -13.01 -5.56
N VAL A 123 -9.72 -11.74 -5.33
CA VAL A 123 -10.85 -11.04 -5.94
C VAL A 123 -10.28 -9.87 -6.75
N ALA A 124 -10.46 -9.85 -8.06
CA ALA A 124 -9.89 -8.83 -8.94
C ALA A 124 -10.94 -8.19 -9.84
N MET A 125 -11.01 -6.87 -9.83
CA MET A 125 -11.83 -6.08 -10.75
C MET A 125 -11.07 -5.86 -12.05
N LEU A 126 -11.54 -6.51 -13.12
CA LEU A 126 -10.93 -6.47 -14.44
C LEU A 126 -11.68 -5.49 -15.36
N LYS A 127 -10.94 -4.82 -16.20
CA LYS A 127 -11.47 -4.01 -17.30
C LYS A 127 -11.03 -4.59 -18.63
N LEU A 128 -11.80 -4.29 -19.64
CA LEU A 128 -11.43 -4.63 -21.01
C LEU A 128 -10.85 -3.40 -21.71
N ARG A 129 -9.84 -3.63 -22.56
CA ARG A 129 -9.31 -2.63 -23.47
C ARG A 129 -9.57 -3.04 -24.92
N PRO A 130 -9.97 -2.10 -25.78
CA PRO A 130 -10.01 -2.34 -27.22
C PRO A 130 -8.58 -2.57 -27.75
N GLY A 131 -8.45 -3.45 -28.72
CA GLY A 131 -7.21 -3.74 -29.42
C GLY A 131 -7.47 -3.93 -30.90
N ALA A 132 -6.43 -4.21 -31.65
CA ALA A 132 -6.49 -4.63 -33.02
C ALA A 132 -5.82 -6.00 -33.18
N GLY A 133 -6.49 -6.91 -33.84
CA GLY A 133 -5.96 -8.19 -34.29
C GLY A 133 -5.68 -8.15 -35.79
N ILE A 134 -5.04 -9.20 -36.29
CA ILE A 134 -4.85 -9.44 -37.71
C ILE A 134 -5.56 -10.73 -38.04
N ASP A 135 -6.52 -10.69 -39.02
CA ASP A 135 -7.04 -11.89 -39.63
C ASP A 135 -5.94 -12.54 -40.48
N GLU A 136 -5.48 -13.69 -40.04
CA GLU A 136 -4.35 -14.39 -40.69
C GLU A 136 -4.62 -14.82 -42.13
N THR A 137 -5.89 -14.90 -42.51
CA THR A 137 -6.29 -15.32 -43.87
C THR A 137 -6.31 -14.14 -44.82
N THR A 138 -6.87 -13.02 -44.40
CA THR A 138 -7.07 -11.83 -45.25
C THR A 138 -6.00 -10.76 -45.02
N LEU A 139 -5.18 -10.88 -44.00
CA LEU A 139 -4.20 -9.88 -43.52
C LEU A 139 -4.84 -8.52 -43.22
N SER A 140 -6.13 -8.51 -42.92
CA SER A 140 -6.85 -7.29 -42.56
C SER A 140 -6.83 -7.06 -41.05
N LEU A 141 -6.93 -5.79 -40.66
CA LEU A 141 -7.07 -5.44 -39.25
C LEU A 141 -8.50 -5.69 -38.78
N GLU A 142 -8.65 -6.34 -37.64
CA GLU A 142 -9.93 -6.57 -36.99
C GLU A 142 -9.93 -6.03 -35.55
N PRO A 143 -11.06 -5.51 -35.06
CA PRO A 143 -11.17 -5.08 -33.68
C PRO A 143 -11.14 -6.29 -32.75
N THR A 144 -10.30 -6.22 -31.73
CA THR A 144 -10.23 -7.20 -30.62
C THR A 144 -10.53 -6.55 -29.29
N VAL A 145 -10.86 -7.37 -28.30
CA VAL A 145 -11.05 -6.94 -26.93
C VAL A 145 -10.26 -7.89 -26.03
N SER A 146 -9.38 -7.34 -25.24
CA SER A 146 -8.56 -8.09 -24.28
C SER A 146 -8.72 -7.57 -22.86
N ILE A 147 -8.38 -8.39 -21.88
CA ILE A 147 -8.30 -7.96 -20.48
C ILE A 147 -7.15 -6.95 -20.35
N ASP A 148 -7.40 -5.81 -19.72
CA ASP A 148 -6.38 -4.80 -19.42
C ASP A 148 -5.59 -5.20 -18.18
N LEU A 149 -4.58 -6.04 -18.35
CA LEU A 149 -3.71 -6.49 -17.26
C LEU A 149 -2.65 -5.46 -16.88
N ASP A 150 -2.37 -4.47 -17.74
CA ASP A 150 -1.41 -3.41 -17.45
C ASP A 150 -1.93 -2.42 -16.39
N HIS A 151 -3.25 -2.38 -16.19
CA HIS A 151 -3.93 -1.44 -15.31
C HIS A 151 -4.88 -2.15 -14.35
N LEU A 152 -4.35 -3.04 -13.51
CA LEU A 152 -5.11 -3.60 -12.39
C LEU A 152 -5.41 -2.49 -11.37
N ASN A 153 -6.68 -2.13 -11.25
CA ASN A 153 -7.07 -0.98 -10.44
C ASN A 153 -7.53 -1.36 -9.03
N GLU A 154 -8.20 -2.49 -8.90
CA GLU A 154 -8.82 -2.93 -7.66
C GLU A 154 -8.70 -4.45 -7.57
N ALA A 155 -8.02 -4.91 -6.55
CA ALA A 155 -8.00 -6.31 -6.19
C ALA A 155 -7.74 -6.47 -4.69
N ALA A 156 -8.25 -7.57 -4.15
CA ALA A 156 -7.98 -8.02 -2.81
C ALA A 156 -7.51 -9.47 -2.85
N ARG A 157 -6.60 -9.82 -1.96
CA ARG A 157 -6.13 -11.19 -1.79
C ARG A 157 -6.11 -11.55 -0.31
N VAL A 158 -6.77 -12.65 0.01
CA VAL A 158 -6.72 -13.30 1.32
C VAL A 158 -5.66 -14.38 1.27
N ASP A 159 -4.71 -14.36 2.17
CA ASP A 159 -3.81 -15.48 2.46
C ASP A 159 -4.51 -16.40 3.47
N ILE A 160 -5.12 -17.46 2.96
CA ILE A 160 -5.92 -18.40 3.75
C ILE A 160 -5.03 -19.12 4.76
N THR A 161 -3.79 -19.45 4.39
CA THR A 161 -2.83 -20.12 5.26
C THR A 161 -2.52 -19.26 6.48
N ARG A 162 -2.11 -18.01 6.28
CA ARG A 162 -1.87 -17.06 7.38
C ARG A 162 -3.12 -16.83 8.24
N MET A 163 -4.27 -16.66 7.61
CA MET A 163 -5.54 -16.48 8.32
C MET A 163 -5.86 -17.67 9.23
N SER A 164 -5.69 -18.91 8.74
CA SER A 164 -5.94 -20.12 9.52
C SER A 164 -4.95 -20.33 10.67
N GLU A 165 -3.73 -19.82 10.53
CA GLU A 165 -2.67 -19.83 11.55
C GLU A 165 -2.80 -18.66 12.55
N GLY A 166 -3.76 -17.75 12.34
CA GLY A 166 -3.92 -16.54 13.16
C GLY A 166 -2.80 -15.52 12.97
N VAL A 167 -2.10 -15.56 11.83
CA VAL A 167 -0.99 -14.64 11.50
C VAL A 167 -1.52 -13.43 10.74
N GLU A 168 -1.38 -12.26 11.32
CA GLU A 168 -1.79 -10.99 10.71
C GLU A 168 -0.58 -10.24 10.11
N PRO A 169 -0.82 -9.39 9.07
CA PRO A 169 -2.02 -9.28 8.26
C PRO A 169 -2.13 -10.41 7.24
N TYR A 170 -3.34 -10.82 6.92
CA TYR A 170 -3.62 -11.86 5.92
C TYR A 170 -4.42 -11.36 4.72
N LEU A 171 -4.90 -10.12 4.77
CA LEU A 171 -5.66 -9.48 3.71
C LEU A 171 -4.83 -8.36 3.10
N THR A 172 -4.66 -8.38 1.79
CA THR A 172 -3.89 -7.37 1.05
C THR A 172 -4.74 -6.74 -0.06
N PHE A 173 -4.43 -5.49 -0.44
CA PHE A 173 -5.15 -4.75 -1.45
C PHE A 173 -4.23 -4.04 -2.42
N ILE A 174 -4.72 -3.85 -3.65
CA ILE A 174 -4.13 -2.96 -4.63
C ILE A 174 -4.84 -1.61 -4.56
N LYS A 175 -4.07 -0.54 -4.54
CA LYS A 175 -4.57 0.83 -4.63
C LYS A 175 -4.68 1.26 -6.08
N GLY A 176 -5.85 1.76 -6.47
CA GLY A 176 -6.07 2.34 -7.79
C GLY A 176 -5.10 3.49 -8.09
N ARG A 177 -4.53 3.51 -9.29
CA ARG A 177 -3.48 4.45 -9.74
C ARG A 177 -3.87 5.94 -9.80
N ARG A 178 -5.13 6.29 -9.67
CA ARG A 178 -5.60 7.68 -9.76
C ARG A 178 -6.32 8.04 -8.47
N ASN A 179 -5.71 8.80 -7.60
CA ASN A 179 -6.28 9.67 -6.51
C ASN A 179 -7.77 9.41 -6.13
N ARG A 180 -8.23 8.16 -6.22
CA ARG A 180 -9.60 7.71 -5.98
C ARG A 180 -9.63 6.94 -4.68
N ALA A 181 -9.39 7.62 -3.56
CA ALA A 181 -9.54 7.01 -2.23
C ALA A 181 -10.92 6.32 -2.07
N GLN A 182 -11.97 6.91 -2.63
CA GLN A 182 -13.34 6.38 -2.56
C GLN A 182 -13.53 5.03 -3.27
N VAL A 183 -12.81 4.76 -4.36
CA VAL A 183 -12.97 3.51 -5.12
C VAL A 183 -12.41 2.34 -4.32
N THR A 184 -11.24 2.51 -3.73
CA THR A 184 -10.64 1.50 -2.86
C THR A 184 -11.45 1.28 -1.58
N ASP A 185 -12.10 2.32 -1.06
CA ASP A 185 -12.89 2.24 0.16
C ASP A 185 -14.15 1.37 0.00
N TYR A 186 -14.86 1.44 -1.12
CA TYR A 186 -16.03 0.59 -1.33
C TYR A 186 -15.65 -0.89 -1.45
N PHE A 187 -14.55 -1.18 -2.14
CA PHE A 187 -14.08 -2.55 -2.35
C PHE A 187 -13.61 -3.17 -1.04
N ARG A 188 -12.84 -2.43 -0.26
CA ARG A 188 -12.39 -2.80 1.07
C ARG A 188 -13.56 -3.04 2.04
N SER A 189 -14.54 -2.13 2.06
CA SER A 189 -15.74 -2.25 2.88
C SER A 189 -16.61 -3.44 2.47
N ALA A 190 -16.67 -3.76 1.16
CA ALA A 190 -17.41 -4.93 0.67
C ALA A 190 -16.81 -6.25 1.18
N LEU A 191 -15.50 -6.31 1.36
CA LEU A 191 -14.79 -7.46 1.91
C LEU A 191 -14.66 -7.40 3.43
N SER A 192 -15.32 -6.44 4.09
CA SER A 192 -15.36 -6.31 5.55
C SER A 192 -13.97 -6.16 6.19
N CYS A 193 -13.05 -5.49 5.52
CA CYS A 193 -11.74 -5.17 6.08
C CYS A 193 -11.84 -4.00 7.05
N THR A 194 -11.43 -4.20 8.29
CA THR A 194 -11.51 -3.20 9.37
C THR A 194 -10.15 -2.71 9.84
N SER A 195 -9.21 -3.59 10.12
CA SER A 195 -7.87 -3.22 10.53
C SER A 195 -7.01 -2.94 9.30
N PHE A 196 -7.30 -1.80 8.66
CA PHE A 196 -6.66 -1.43 7.41
C PHE A 196 -5.55 -0.44 7.66
N THR A 197 -4.36 -0.83 7.24
CA THR A 197 -3.17 0.02 7.30
C THR A 197 -2.50 0.08 5.94
N SER A 198 -1.99 1.26 5.59
CA SER A 198 -1.27 1.43 4.35
C SER A 198 0.24 1.24 4.54
N SER A 199 0.94 0.84 3.50
CA SER A 199 2.40 0.83 3.45
C SER A 199 3.02 2.15 3.94
N ALA A 200 2.38 3.28 3.59
CA ALA A 200 2.80 4.60 4.04
C ALA A 200 2.64 4.78 5.55
N HIS A 201 1.57 4.26 6.13
CA HIS A 201 1.33 4.30 7.58
C HIS A 201 2.41 3.51 8.32
N HIS A 202 2.63 2.24 7.97
CA HIS A 202 3.65 1.41 8.63
C HIS A 202 5.07 1.97 8.47
N THR A 203 5.39 2.46 7.26
CA THR A 203 6.68 3.10 7.02
C THR A 203 6.88 4.32 7.92
N GLN A 204 5.84 5.14 8.07
CA GLN A 204 5.86 6.32 8.94
C GLN A 204 5.94 5.93 10.41
N GLN A 205 5.15 4.94 10.85
CA GLN A 205 5.17 4.44 12.23
C GLN A 205 6.53 3.88 12.63
N LEU A 206 7.21 3.12 11.75
CA LEU A 206 8.55 2.61 12.04
C LEU A 206 9.59 3.75 12.14
N ILE A 207 9.48 4.78 11.30
CA ILE A 207 10.34 5.98 11.38
C ILE A 207 10.11 6.71 12.71
N GLU A 208 8.86 6.92 13.09
CA GLU A 208 8.51 7.60 14.35
C GLU A 208 8.93 6.80 15.56
N ALA A 209 8.77 5.47 15.52
CA ALA A 209 9.24 4.57 16.56
C ALA A 209 10.76 4.63 16.74
N ALA A 210 11.52 4.64 15.64
CA ALA A 210 12.97 4.79 15.66
C ALA A 210 13.40 6.13 16.28
N ASP A 211 12.76 7.23 15.89
CA ASP A 211 13.01 8.55 16.46
C ASP A 211 12.70 8.62 17.97
N ALA A 212 11.56 8.05 18.38
CA ALA A 212 11.13 8.05 19.79
C ALA A 212 12.04 7.15 20.66
N TYR A 213 12.49 6.03 20.12
CA TYR A 213 13.42 5.14 20.81
C TYR A 213 14.74 5.86 21.11
N VAL A 214 15.34 6.55 20.13
CA VAL A 214 16.56 7.35 20.35
C VAL A 214 16.34 8.43 21.41
N ALA A 215 15.17 9.10 21.40
CA ALA A 215 14.87 10.15 22.37
C ALA A 215 14.78 9.64 23.81
N GLN A 216 14.40 8.38 24.02
CA GLN A 216 14.27 7.77 25.35
C GLN A 216 15.55 7.09 25.85
N ARG A 217 16.56 6.91 24.99
CA ARG A 217 17.82 6.26 25.40
C ARG A 217 18.57 7.07 26.49
N GLY A 218 18.81 6.43 27.60
CA GLY A 218 19.53 7.02 28.73
C GLY A 218 21.07 6.87 28.69
N ASP A 219 21.58 6.06 27.76
CA ASP A 219 23.02 5.78 27.59
C ASP A 219 23.74 6.80 26.68
N LEU A 220 22.99 7.72 26.07
CA LEU A 220 23.58 8.79 25.26
C LEU A 220 23.99 9.99 26.15
N PRO A 221 25.28 10.42 26.06
CA PRO A 221 25.85 11.33 27.03
C PRO A 221 25.27 12.75 26.99
N ASP A 222 24.85 13.21 25.84
CA ASP A 222 24.34 14.57 25.65
C ASP A 222 23.37 14.67 24.45
N GLU A 223 22.81 15.85 24.26
CA GLU A 223 21.86 16.11 23.19
C GLU A 223 22.52 16.01 21.80
N GLN A 224 23.81 16.36 21.66
CA GLN A 224 24.53 16.24 20.40
C GLN A 224 24.72 14.77 20.00
N ALA A 225 25.05 13.90 20.96
CA ALA A 225 25.15 12.46 20.75
C ALA A 225 23.78 11.87 20.34
N ARG A 226 22.70 12.35 20.95
CA ARG A 226 21.33 11.95 20.62
C ARG A 226 20.93 12.35 19.20
N GLN A 227 21.26 13.57 18.77
CA GLN A 227 21.00 14.03 17.40
C GLN A 227 21.84 13.25 16.38
N ASN A 228 23.09 12.97 16.67
CA ASN A 228 23.96 12.17 15.81
C ASN A 228 23.40 10.74 15.64
N GLU A 229 23.03 10.08 16.72
CA GLU A 229 22.43 8.74 16.69
C GLU A 229 21.12 8.73 15.89
N LYS A 230 20.27 9.76 16.06
CA LYS A 230 19.04 9.90 15.28
C LYS A 230 19.31 9.99 13.77
N ILE A 231 20.32 10.76 13.37
CA ILE A 231 20.72 10.89 11.97
C ILE A 231 21.22 9.54 11.43
N GLU A 232 22.10 8.87 12.17
CA GLU A 232 22.63 7.57 11.77
C GLU A 232 21.57 6.49 11.67
N MET A 233 20.66 6.41 12.63
CA MET A 233 19.55 5.47 12.65
C MET A 233 18.61 5.71 11.47
N ARG A 234 18.28 6.96 11.16
CA ARG A 234 17.49 7.31 9.97
C ARG A 234 18.18 6.92 8.67
N GLN A 235 19.51 7.06 8.58
CA GLN A 235 20.25 6.62 7.41
C GLN A 235 20.22 5.10 7.26
N ARG A 236 20.47 4.35 8.34
CA ARG A 236 20.38 2.88 8.36
C ARG A 236 18.98 2.41 7.96
N LEU A 237 17.93 3.07 8.48
CA LEU A 237 16.54 2.77 8.13
C LEU A 237 16.24 3.06 6.65
N PHE A 238 16.74 4.16 6.11
CA PHE A 238 16.63 4.46 4.69
C PHE A 238 17.28 3.38 3.81
N ASP A 239 18.52 2.99 4.15
CA ASP A 239 19.27 1.98 3.39
C ASP A 239 18.58 0.61 3.48
N TYR A 240 18.02 0.27 4.64
CA TYR A 240 17.24 -0.94 4.83
C TYR A 240 15.99 -0.96 3.95
N PHE A 241 15.16 0.07 3.95
CA PHE A 241 13.98 0.18 3.09
C PHE A 241 14.33 0.13 1.61
N LYS A 242 15.43 0.78 1.22
CA LYS A 242 15.89 0.80 -0.17
C LYS A 242 16.34 -0.59 -0.64
N SER A 243 16.96 -1.36 0.23
CA SER A 243 17.47 -2.71 -0.07
C SER A 243 16.36 -3.77 -0.02
N ASN A 244 15.25 -3.50 0.66
CA ASN A 244 14.11 -4.42 0.82
C ASN A 244 12.82 -3.77 0.31
N PRO A 245 12.68 -3.56 -1.00
CA PRO A 245 11.57 -2.77 -1.55
C PRO A 245 10.21 -3.49 -1.55
N ASP A 246 10.20 -4.80 -1.37
CA ASP A 246 8.99 -5.61 -1.47
C ASP A 246 8.40 -5.95 -0.10
N GLU A 247 9.24 -6.27 0.88
CA GLU A 247 8.81 -6.58 2.24
C GLU A 247 9.89 -6.25 3.26
N VAL A 248 9.48 -5.71 4.41
CA VAL A 248 10.31 -5.49 5.60
C VAL A 248 9.59 -6.07 6.80
N THR A 249 10.35 -6.65 7.74
CA THR A 249 9.82 -7.10 9.02
C THR A 249 10.37 -6.24 10.16
N LEU A 250 9.62 -6.15 11.27
CA LEU A 250 10.07 -5.39 12.44
C LEU A 250 11.40 -5.93 12.98
N ASP A 251 11.53 -7.24 13.08
CA ASP A 251 12.74 -7.88 13.63
C ASP A 251 13.98 -7.62 12.76
N THR A 252 13.85 -7.77 11.44
CA THR A 252 14.97 -7.50 10.53
C THR A 252 15.30 -6.01 10.45
N ALA A 253 14.29 -5.14 10.52
CA ALA A 253 14.51 -3.70 10.65
C ALA A 253 15.26 -3.36 11.92
N ALA A 254 14.85 -3.89 13.07
CA ALA A 254 15.49 -3.70 14.35
C ALA A 254 16.96 -4.13 14.34
N ALA A 255 17.25 -5.32 13.78
CA ALA A 255 18.62 -5.83 13.65
C ALA A 255 19.50 -4.93 12.76
N HIS A 256 18.91 -4.28 11.76
CA HIS A 256 19.64 -3.40 10.84
C HIS A 256 19.90 -2.03 11.44
N ILE A 257 18.90 -1.44 12.10
CA ILE A 257 18.99 -0.08 12.67
C ILE A 257 19.69 -0.04 14.03
N HIS A 258 19.57 -1.13 14.80
CA HIS A 258 20.15 -1.23 16.15
C HIS A 258 20.78 -2.60 16.42
N PRO A 259 21.91 -2.94 15.75
CA PRO A 259 22.49 -4.29 15.78
C PRO A 259 22.83 -4.82 17.16
N ASN A 260 23.18 -3.92 18.11
CA ASN A 260 23.63 -4.30 19.44
C ASN A 260 22.49 -4.50 20.47
N SER A 261 21.27 -4.03 20.16
CA SER A 261 20.11 -4.06 21.06
C SER A 261 18.80 -4.14 20.27
N SER A 262 18.75 -4.98 19.24
CA SER A 262 17.57 -5.17 18.37
C SER A 262 16.33 -5.58 19.16
N ASP A 263 16.52 -6.49 20.15
CA ASP A 263 15.42 -6.98 20.99
C ASP A 263 14.80 -5.90 21.87
N GLU A 264 15.60 -4.92 22.33
CA GLU A 264 15.09 -3.79 23.11
C GLU A 264 14.21 -2.88 22.26
N PHE A 265 14.63 -2.63 21.01
CA PHE A 265 13.83 -1.85 20.09
C PHE A 265 12.51 -2.55 19.73
N VAL A 266 12.54 -3.87 19.48
CA VAL A 266 11.32 -4.65 19.23
C VAL A 266 10.36 -4.60 20.41
N ARG A 267 10.85 -4.82 21.64
CA ARG A 267 10.03 -4.73 22.87
C ARG A 267 9.44 -3.33 23.08
N PHE A 268 10.22 -2.29 22.80
CA PHE A 268 9.75 -0.90 22.84
C PHE A 268 8.59 -0.68 21.86
N VAL A 269 8.73 -1.12 20.59
CA VAL A 269 7.69 -0.97 19.59
C VAL A 269 6.44 -1.79 19.93
N LYS A 270 6.61 -3.03 20.40
CA LYS A 270 5.49 -3.92 20.80
C LYS A 270 4.83 -3.52 22.14
N GLY A 271 5.43 -2.59 22.88
CA GLY A 271 4.85 -2.11 24.12
C GLY A 271 4.94 -3.11 25.27
N GLU A 272 5.94 -3.98 25.30
CA GLU A 272 6.09 -5.03 26.31
C GLU A 272 6.46 -4.46 27.70
N GLU A 273 7.19 -3.35 27.76
CA GLU A 273 7.61 -2.69 29.01
C GLU A 273 6.72 -1.51 29.39
N ALA A 274 6.17 -0.81 28.41
CA ALA A 274 5.26 0.31 28.58
C ALA A 274 4.34 0.42 27.35
N PRO A 275 3.08 0.88 27.48
CA PRO A 275 2.16 1.01 26.36
C PRO A 275 2.80 1.75 25.19
N SER A 276 2.88 1.11 24.02
CA SER A 276 3.41 1.71 22.80
C SER A 276 2.31 2.41 22.02
N PRO A 277 2.55 3.64 21.53
CA PRO A 277 1.62 4.30 20.62
C PRO A 277 1.75 3.80 19.16
N PHE A 278 2.71 2.90 18.90
CA PHE A 278 3.02 2.43 17.57
C PHE A 278 2.28 1.14 17.26
N HIS A 279 1.61 1.13 16.10
CA HIS A 279 0.88 -0.03 15.60
C HIS A 279 1.53 -0.47 14.28
N LEU A 280 2.47 -1.40 14.41
CA LEU A 280 3.19 -1.98 13.28
C LEU A 280 2.80 -3.45 13.12
N ASP A 281 2.47 -3.83 11.89
CA ASP A 281 2.35 -5.23 11.53
C ASP A 281 3.74 -5.88 11.51
N ASP A 282 3.82 -7.18 11.77
CA ASP A 282 5.09 -7.91 11.80
C ASP A 282 5.85 -7.85 10.47
N ALA A 283 5.12 -7.69 9.36
CA ALA A 283 5.70 -7.50 8.03
C ALA A 283 4.86 -6.53 7.19
N PHE A 284 5.51 -5.66 6.41
CA PHE A 284 4.85 -4.73 5.49
C PHE A 284 5.75 -4.32 4.33
N LYS A 285 5.15 -3.81 3.26
CA LYS A 285 5.87 -3.24 2.13
C LYS A 285 6.23 -1.78 2.44
N PRO A 286 7.51 -1.35 2.31
CA PRO A 286 7.89 0.02 2.61
C PRO A 286 7.39 0.99 1.52
N ASP A 287 6.79 2.12 1.94
CA ASP A 287 6.36 3.17 1.01
C ASP A 287 7.52 4.09 0.62
N LYS A 288 7.91 4.03 -0.65
CA LYS A 288 9.05 4.76 -1.21
C LYS A 288 8.94 6.28 -1.06
N LYS A 289 7.74 6.84 -1.13
CA LYS A 289 7.52 8.28 -1.00
C LYS A 289 7.75 8.72 0.45
N THR A 290 7.36 7.89 1.40
CA THR A 290 7.51 8.16 2.83
C THR A 290 8.97 8.04 3.25
N TYR A 291 9.65 6.93 2.98
CA TYR A 291 11.04 6.78 3.44
C TYR A 291 12.05 7.68 2.72
N ARG A 292 11.76 8.15 1.49
CA ARG A 292 12.59 9.15 0.83
C ARG A 292 12.68 10.48 1.60
N LYS A 293 11.70 10.78 2.44
CA LYS A 293 11.75 11.96 3.31
C LYS A 293 12.89 11.89 4.34
N LEU A 294 13.37 10.69 4.67
CA LEU A 294 14.53 10.51 5.56
C LEU A 294 15.81 11.16 5.02
N GLN A 295 15.92 11.31 3.71
CA GLN A 295 17.05 11.97 3.06
C GLN A 295 16.88 13.48 2.84
N ARG A 296 15.71 14.04 3.14
CA ARG A 296 15.43 15.45 2.90
C ARG A 296 14.76 16.12 4.08
N ILE A 297 15.26 17.29 4.40
CA ILE A 297 14.64 18.20 5.35
C ILE A 297 13.87 19.24 4.53
N SER A 298 12.57 19.38 4.81
CA SER A 298 11.72 20.35 4.13
C SER A 298 10.85 21.06 5.15
N ALA A 299 10.78 22.38 5.07
CA ALA A 299 9.95 23.21 5.93
C ALA A 299 9.37 24.39 5.13
N THR A 300 8.24 24.91 5.61
CA THR A 300 7.63 26.15 5.10
C THR A 300 7.54 27.14 6.25
N MET A 301 8.06 28.34 6.04
CA MET A 301 8.06 29.45 6.99
C MET A 301 7.44 30.65 6.31
N GLY A 302 6.16 30.93 6.57
CA GLY A 302 5.41 31.93 5.84
C GLY A 302 5.33 31.60 4.34
N SER A 303 5.83 32.49 3.49
CA SER A 303 5.93 32.28 2.04
C SER A 303 7.21 31.53 1.60
N VAL A 304 8.16 31.35 2.51
CA VAL A 304 9.45 30.70 2.20
C VAL A 304 9.35 29.20 2.38
N ARG A 305 9.70 28.45 1.34
CA ARG A 305 9.85 26.99 1.38
C ARG A 305 11.30 26.62 1.20
N VAL A 306 11.84 25.88 2.16
CA VAL A 306 13.20 25.34 2.10
C VAL A 306 13.13 23.81 1.94
N SER A 307 14.06 23.24 1.17
CA SER A 307 14.20 21.80 0.99
C SER A 307 15.66 21.49 0.62
N PHE A 308 16.34 20.72 1.47
CA PHE A 308 17.73 20.32 1.29
C PHE A 308 17.93 18.88 1.78
N SER A 309 19.03 18.25 1.37
CA SER A 309 19.34 16.90 1.80
C SER A 309 19.94 16.89 3.22
N VAL A 310 19.83 15.76 3.92
CA VAL A 310 20.55 15.55 5.19
C VAL A 310 22.05 15.68 4.98
N GLN A 311 22.55 15.27 3.80
CA GLN A 311 23.96 15.39 3.42
C GLN A 311 24.43 16.85 3.33
N ASP A 312 23.56 17.78 2.90
CA ASP A 312 23.90 19.21 2.85
C ASP A 312 24.11 19.78 4.27
N VAL A 313 23.41 19.24 5.26
CA VAL A 313 23.63 19.61 6.67
C VAL A 313 24.94 18.99 7.19
N GLN A 314 25.19 17.74 6.92
CA GLN A 314 26.40 17.03 7.34
C GLN A 314 27.67 17.63 6.74
N SER A 315 27.62 18.09 5.48
CA SER A 315 28.73 18.78 4.82
C SER A 315 28.91 20.22 5.25
N GLY A 316 27.99 20.76 6.06
CA GLY A 316 27.99 22.17 6.45
C GLY A 316 27.60 23.15 5.36
N THR A 317 27.08 22.64 4.22
CA THR A 317 26.50 23.48 3.16
C THR A 317 25.26 24.21 3.67
N VAL A 318 24.46 23.53 4.51
CA VAL A 318 23.34 24.13 5.25
C VAL A 318 23.62 24.02 6.73
N SER A 319 23.47 25.12 7.47
CA SER A 319 23.64 25.16 8.92
C SER A 319 22.65 26.09 9.58
N TYR A 320 22.36 25.84 10.86
CA TYR A 320 21.55 26.73 11.69
C TYR A 320 22.48 27.57 12.58
N ASP A 321 22.35 28.89 12.49
CA ASP A 321 23.05 29.82 13.37
C ASP A 321 22.15 30.19 14.56
N VAL A 322 22.47 29.66 15.74
CA VAL A 322 21.72 29.90 16.99
C VAL A 322 21.73 31.36 17.41
N ARG A 323 22.81 32.11 17.09
CA ARG A 323 22.94 33.52 17.50
C ARG A 323 22.05 34.44 16.68
N GLN A 324 21.91 34.12 15.41
CA GLN A 324 21.13 34.92 14.45
C GLN A 324 19.71 34.38 14.27
N ASP A 325 19.40 33.21 14.86
CA ASP A 325 18.16 32.46 14.63
C ASP A 325 17.87 32.29 13.13
N ALA A 326 18.88 31.86 12.36
CA ALA A 326 18.84 31.84 10.91
C ALA A 326 19.36 30.53 10.32
N ILE A 327 18.74 30.10 9.23
CA ILE A 327 19.29 29.04 8.39
C ILE A 327 20.25 29.65 7.39
N MET A 328 21.51 29.22 7.44
CA MET A 328 22.57 29.65 6.52
C MET A 328 22.75 28.63 5.42
N ILE A 329 22.73 29.06 4.19
CA ILE A 329 23.03 28.27 2.99
C ILE A 329 24.33 28.80 2.39
N ARG A 330 25.38 27.98 2.41
CA ARG A 330 26.68 28.33 1.82
C ARG A 330 26.70 28.01 0.33
N HIS A 331 27.47 28.80 -0.42
CA HIS A 331 27.62 28.64 -1.87
C HIS A 331 26.31 28.68 -2.66
N PRO A 332 25.42 29.66 -2.41
CA PRO A 332 24.23 29.82 -3.24
C PRO A 332 24.63 30.10 -4.70
N SER A 333 23.79 29.69 -5.65
CA SER A 333 24.06 29.90 -7.06
C SER A 333 24.11 31.41 -7.40
N GLU A 334 24.87 31.80 -8.39
CA GLU A 334 24.99 33.20 -8.84
C GLU A 334 23.62 33.77 -9.23
N ARG A 335 22.76 32.96 -9.85
CA ARG A 335 21.39 33.36 -10.19
C ARG A 335 20.58 33.71 -8.93
N LEU A 336 20.63 32.88 -7.89
CA LEU A 336 19.90 33.15 -6.64
C LEU A 336 20.42 34.41 -5.95
N LYS A 337 21.73 34.67 -6.00
CA LYS A 337 22.33 35.92 -5.47
C LYS A 337 21.80 37.13 -6.21
N GLN A 338 21.75 37.07 -7.55
CA GLN A 338 21.23 38.14 -8.40
C GLN A 338 19.76 38.39 -8.14
N ASP A 339 18.93 37.35 -8.15
CA ASP A 339 17.48 37.47 -7.90
C ASP A 339 17.18 38.10 -6.52
N ILE A 340 17.99 37.80 -5.50
CA ILE A 340 17.84 38.41 -4.17
C ILE A 340 18.28 39.88 -4.22
N ALA A 341 19.46 40.21 -4.78
CA ALA A 341 20.00 41.55 -4.82
C ALA A 341 19.10 42.53 -5.62
N GLU A 342 18.49 42.05 -6.69
CA GLU A 342 17.53 42.85 -7.49
C GLU A 342 16.26 43.18 -6.74
N ASN A 343 15.89 42.40 -5.71
CA ASN A 343 14.67 42.55 -4.94
C ASN A 343 14.92 43.06 -3.49
N GLU A 344 16.17 43.26 -3.10
CA GLU A 344 16.49 43.94 -1.84
C GLU A 344 16.14 45.43 -1.97
N SER A 345 15.18 45.88 -1.19
CA SER A 345 14.95 47.34 -1.07
C SER A 345 16.20 47.99 -0.51
N PRO A 346 16.68 49.12 -1.03
CA PRO A 346 17.82 49.83 -0.44
C PRO A 346 17.45 50.15 1.00
N ALA A 347 18.28 49.67 1.93
CA ALA A 347 18.13 49.95 3.35
C ALA A 347 18.01 51.44 3.50
N ALA A 348 16.92 51.91 4.14
CA ALA A 348 16.75 53.29 4.51
C ALA A 348 17.97 53.70 5.36
N ALA A 349 18.81 54.57 4.84
CA ALA A 349 20.00 55.08 5.48
C ALA A 349 19.65 55.97 6.67
#